data_360dd5868899e93f2fec18cd75a4c48a
#
_entry.id   360dd5868899e93f2fec18cd75a4c48a
#
_cell.length_a   1.000
_cell.length_b   1.000
_cell.length_c   1.000
_cell.angle_alpha   90.00
_cell.angle_beta   90.00
_cell.angle_gamma   90.00
#
_symmetry.space_group_name_H-M   'P 1'
#
loop_
_entity.id
_entity.type
_entity.pdbx_description
1 polymer ?
#
loop_
_entity_poly.entity_id
_entity_poly.type
_entity_poly.pdbx_seq_one_letter_code
_entity_poly.pdbx_strand_id
1 'polypeptide(L)'
;MNLGRSFVGFLVLSLMAGAVLWWGVSNGQAPSPQAAKAADEGLLEYERNTVEIVERYGDGVVYVSVVTRPQSVQLPPGLEFFAPFLQVPPQRGTGSGFVIDKEGYILTNYHVVEGADRITVKFHNDPKEYQARLVGAAPPLDVALLKVDAPKERLVPLVLGDSDTIRVGQKAIAMGNPFGLEFTVTQGIVSAIRENPGAIGDESGLVPQVIQTDAAINPGNSGGPLLNSRGEVIGINTAIFTPTGQFGAAQFAGVGFALPINLVKQCLPEMRAGKTLTAEEIVRSRPRLGVSIIPLSFYPERLRQQYGLPDTCLMVQEVERNSPAQKAGLKPPTRF
;
A
#
# COMPACT_ATOMS: atom_id res chain seq x y z
N MET A 1 59.96 -22.39 36.52
CA MET A 1 59.40 -21.62 35.44
C MET A 1 58.04 -22.19 35.10
N ASN A 2 56.97 -21.57 35.60
CA ASN A 2 55.59 -22.08 35.49
C ASN A 2 54.73 -21.10 34.68
N LEU A 3 54.94 -21.06 33.38
CA LEU A 3 54.16 -20.22 32.43
C LEU A 3 53.09 -20.99 31.61
N GLY A 4 53.03 -22.31 31.79
CA GLY A 4 52.13 -23.15 30.96
C GLY A 4 50.73 -23.41 31.53
N ARG A 5 50.46 -23.10 32.78
CA ARG A 5 49.17 -23.46 33.42
C ARG A 5 48.11 -22.36 33.41
N SER A 6 48.51 -21.12 33.24
CA SER A 6 47.58 -19.97 33.24
C SER A 6 46.90 -19.76 31.89
N PHE A 7 47.52 -20.19 30.79
CA PHE A 7 46.96 -20.01 29.42
C PHE A 7 45.82 -20.97 29.09
N VAL A 8 45.87 -22.21 29.63
CA VAL A 8 44.85 -23.23 29.40
C VAL A 8 43.55 -22.87 30.15
N GLY A 9 43.67 -22.30 31.37
CA GLY A 9 42.50 -21.88 32.15
C GLY A 9 41.69 -20.76 31.51
N PHE A 10 42.37 -19.80 30.87
CA PHE A 10 41.71 -18.68 30.17
C PHE A 10 41.02 -19.11 28.89
N LEU A 11 41.60 -20.06 28.18
CA LEU A 11 41.02 -20.58 26.91
C LEU A 11 39.76 -21.42 27.17
N VAL A 12 39.74 -22.19 28.25
CA VAL A 12 38.57 -23.01 28.63
C VAL A 12 37.42 -22.13 29.14
N LEU A 13 37.70 -21.07 29.88
CA LEU A 13 36.68 -20.14 30.37
C LEU A 13 36.07 -19.30 29.23
N SER A 14 36.84 -18.91 28.22
CA SER A 14 36.32 -18.18 27.05
C SER A 14 35.52 -19.09 26.13
N LEU A 15 35.86 -20.36 25.98
CA LEU A 15 35.09 -21.34 25.25
C LEU A 15 33.76 -21.71 25.94
N MET A 16 33.75 -21.80 27.28
CA MET A 16 32.54 -22.06 28.04
C MET A 16 31.59 -20.84 28.03
N ALA A 17 32.11 -19.62 28.13
CA ALA A 17 31.31 -18.41 27.99
C ALA A 17 30.73 -18.24 26.57
N GLY A 18 31.53 -18.56 25.54
CA GLY A 18 31.07 -18.56 24.14
C GLY A 18 30.01 -19.64 23.87
N ALA A 19 30.16 -20.84 24.46
CA ALA A 19 29.19 -21.92 24.34
C ALA A 19 27.87 -21.61 25.06
N VAL A 20 27.90 -20.96 26.22
CA VAL A 20 26.69 -20.54 26.96
C VAL A 20 25.98 -19.41 26.23
N LEU A 21 26.70 -18.45 25.65
CA LEU A 21 26.11 -17.40 24.81
C LEU A 21 25.53 -17.98 23.49
N TRP A 22 26.24 -18.93 22.87
CA TRP A 22 25.76 -19.57 21.64
C TRP A 22 24.57 -20.49 21.89
N TRP A 23 24.51 -21.18 23.03
CA TRP A 23 23.38 -22.01 23.44
C TRP A 23 22.13 -21.19 23.78
N GLY A 24 22.30 -19.98 24.36
CA GLY A 24 21.21 -19.04 24.62
C GLY A 24 20.61 -18.44 23.34
N VAL A 25 21.43 -18.23 22.30
CA VAL A 25 20.97 -17.67 21.01
C VAL A 25 20.32 -18.75 20.14
N SER A 26 20.70 -20.03 20.27
CA SER A 26 20.16 -21.10 19.43
C SER A 26 18.80 -21.65 19.87
N ASN A 27 18.34 -21.36 21.08
CA ASN A 27 17.12 -21.98 21.61
C ASN A 27 15.82 -21.18 21.40
N GLY A 28 15.84 -20.05 20.64
CA GLY A 28 14.62 -19.36 20.24
C GLY A 28 13.57 -19.14 21.35
N GLN A 29 14.00 -19.13 22.62
CA GLN A 29 13.08 -18.90 23.72
C GLN A 29 12.66 -17.43 23.71
N ALA A 30 11.36 -17.23 23.57
CA ALA A 30 10.77 -15.92 23.80
C ALA A 30 11.30 -15.34 25.14
N PRO A 31 11.62 -14.06 25.20
CA PRO A 31 12.09 -13.43 26.44
C PRO A 31 11.09 -13.71 27.57
N SER A 32 11.61 -13.92 28.79
CA SER A 32 10.73 -14.14 29.93
C SER A 32 9.79 -12.93 30.09
N PRO A 33 8.57 -13.10 30.64
CA PRO A 33 7.65 -11.99 30.84
C PRO A 33 8.25 -10.83 31.65
N GLN A 34 9.21 -11.10 32.52
CA GLN A 34 9.96 -10.09 33.27
C GLN A 34 10.97 -9.34 32.39
N ALA A 35 11.65 -10.03 31.47
CA ALA A 35 12.58 -9.38 30.55
C ALA A 35 11.83 -8.54 29.51
N ALA A 36 10.67 -8.99 29.03
CA ALA A 36 9.78 -8.21 28.16
C ALA A 36 9.26 -6.95 28.87
N LYS A 37 8.82 -7.07 30.13
CA LYS A 37 8.35 -5.95 30.94
C LYS A 37 9.47 -4.94 31.24
N ALA A 38 10.70 -5.40 31.53
CA ALA A 38 11.86 -4.52 31.75
C ALA A 38 12.29 -3.77 30.48
N ALA A 39 12.17 -4.42 29.30
CA ALA A 39 12.41 -3.76 28.03
C ALA A 39 11.36 -2.66 27.73
N ASP A 40 10.13 -2.85 28.17
CA ASP A 40 9.00 -1.93 27.96
C ASP A 40 9.06 -0.71 28.90
N GLU A 41 9.63 -0.85 30.10
CA GLU A 41 9.74 0.23 31.10
C GLU A 41 10.65 1.39 30.66
N GLY A 42 11.55 1.15 29.67
CA GLY A 42 12.44 2.18 29.10
C GLY A 42 11.90 2.92 27.89
N LEU A 43 10.81 2.46 27.29
CA LEU A 43 10.25 3.06 26.08
C LEU A 43 9.43 4.32 26.39
N LEU A 44 9.61 5.35 25.57
CA LEU A 44 8.70 6.50 25.56
C LEU A 44 7.32 6.08 25.06
N GLU A 45 6.28 6.80 25.42
CA GLU A 45 4.89 6.49 25.05
C GLU A 45 4.70 6.33 23.52
N TYR A 46 5.33 7.22 22.74
CA TYR A 46 5.25 7.15 21.30
C TYR A 46 5.97 5.93 20.69
N GLU A 47 7.05 5.45 21.34
CA GLU A 47 7.78 4.24 20.93
C GLU A 47 6.97 3.00 21.27
N ARG A 48 6.44 2.94 22.49
CA ARG A 48 5.56 1.87 22.96
C ARG A 48 4.35 1.72 22.04
N ASN A 49 3.70 2.83 21.67
CA ASN A 49 2.60 2.81 20.71
C ASN A 49 3.00 2.19 19.36
N THR A 50 4.22 2.46 18.86
CA THR A 50 4.68 1.85 17.59
C THR A 50 4.92 0.35 17.76
N VAL A 51 5.58 -0.06 18.85
CA VAL A 51 5.84 -1.47 19.16
C VAL A 51 4.53 -2.26 19.24
N GLU A 52 3.55 -1.77 20.02
CA GLU A 52 2.24 -2.40 20.17
C GLU A 52 1.50 -2.56 18.83
N ILE A 53 1.57 -1.56 17.94
CA ILE A 53 0.96 -1.64 16.60
C ILE A 53 1.66 -2.70 15.76
N VAL A 54 2.99 -2.75 15.79
CA VAL A 54 3.79 -3.73 15.04
C VAL A 54 3.52 -5.15 15.53
N GLU A 55 3.52 -5.38 16.84
CA GLU A 55 3.22 -6.69 17.43
C GLU A 55 1.80 -7.16 17.12
N ARG A 56 0.84 -6.23 17.15
CA ARG A 56 -0.57 -6.55 16.91
C ARG A 56 -0.90 -6.87 15.47
N TYR A 57 -0.29 -6.17 14.51
CA TYR A 57 -0.70 -6.20 13.11
C TYR A 57 0.36 -6.75 12.16
N GLY A 58 1.60 -6.89 12.62
CA GLY A 58 2.71 -7.36 11.77
C GLY A 58 2.45 -8.71 11.11
N ASP A 59 1.84 -9.65 11.84
CA ASP A 59 1.47 -10.97 11.29
C ASP A 59 0.39 -10.90 10.21
N GLY A 60 -0.32 -9.78 10.10
CA GLY A 60 -1.29 -9.54 9.02
C GLY A 60 -0.68 -8.96 7.75
N VAL A 61 0.58 -8.57 7.77
CA VAL A 61 1.32 -8.08 6.60
C VAL A 61 2.03 -9.25 5.93
N VAL A 62 1.84 -9.40 4.63
CA VAL A 62 2.34 -10.54 3.87
C VAL A 62 3.33 -10.11 2.79
N TYR A 63 4.27 -10.99 2.51
CA TYR A 63 5.06 -10.97 1.30
C TYR A 63 4.23 -11.52 0.14
N VAL A 64 4.23 -10.82 -0.99
CA VAL A 64 3.58 -11.24 -2.23
C VAL A 64 4.66 -11.52 -3.26
N SER A 65 4.68 -12.73 -3.79
CA SER A 65 5.59 -13.14 -4.87
C SER A 65 4.78 -13.60 -6.07
N VAL A 66 5.22 -13.19 -7.23
CA VAL A 66 4.58 -13.55 -8.50
C VAL A 66 5.59 -14.11 -9.48
N VAL A 67 5.11 -15.00 -10.33
CA VAL A 67 5.85 -15.51 -11.48
C VAL A 67 5.01 -15.20 -12.71
N THR A 68 5.59 -14.47 -13.67
CA THR A 68 4.93 -14.17 -14.95
C THR A 68 5.17 -15.30 -15.95
N ARG A 69 4.28 -15.43 -16.93
CA ARG A 69 4.52 -16.35 -18.04
C ARG A 69 5.68 -15.88 -18.92
N PRO A 70 6.43 -16.82 -19.53
CA PRO A 70 7.33 -16.45 -20.60
C PRO A 70 6.52 -15.71 -21.69
N GLN A 71 6.94 -14.50 -22.02
CA GLN A 71 6.31 -13.76 -23.12
C GLN A 71 7.00 -14.17 -24.42
N SER A 72 6.20 -14.57 -25.42
CA SER A 72 6.70 -14.73 -26.78
C SER A 72 6.93 -13.34 -27.38
N VAL A 73 8.13 -13.09 -27.87
CA VAL A 73 8.43 -11.86 -28.59
C VAL A 73 7.62 -11.89 -29.90
N GLN A 74 6.80 -10.88 -30.14
CA GLN A 74 6.19 -10.70 -31.44
C GLN A 74 7.28 -10.28 -32.44
N LEU A 75 7.57 -11.16 -33.38
CA LEU A 75 8.56 -10.93 -34.41
C LEU A 75 7.88 -10.35 -35.67
N PRO A 76 8.60 -9.52 -36.43
CA PRO A 76 8.14 -9.11 -37.76
C PRO A 76 7.84 -10.32 -38.65
N PRO A 77 6.92 -10.20 -39.64
CA PRO A 77 6.61 -11.26 -40.58
C PRO A 77 7.87 -11.82 -41.26
N GLY A 78 8.02 -13.14 -41.22
CA GLY A 78 9.17 -13.84 -41.79
C GLY A 78 10.29 -14.22 -40.77
N LEU A 79 10.17 -13.78 -39.51
CA LEU A 79 11.12 -14.14 -38.45
C LEU A 79 10.53 -15.04 -37.37
N GLU A 80 9.31 -15.56 -37.57
CA GLU A 80 8.58 -16.41 -36.61
C GLU A 80 9.34 -17.70 -36.26
N PHE A 81 10.22 -18.17 -37.15
CA PHE A 81 11.10 -19.32 -36.90
C PHE A 81 12.03 -19.11 -35.69
N PHE A 82 12.38 -17.86 -35.41
CA PHE A 82 13.25 -17.52 -34.26
C PHE A 82 12.48 -17.35 -32.95
N ALA A 83 11.14 -17.30 -32.96
CA ALA A 83 10.32 -17.08 -31.76
C ALA A 83 10.63 -18.04 -30.59
N PRO A 84 10.88 -19.36 -30.84
CA PRO A 84 11.24 -20.28 -29.76
C PRO A 84 12.56 -19.96 -29.08
N PHE A 85 13.49 -19.27 -29.77
CA PHE A 85 14.81 -18.91 -29.27
C PHE A 85 14.85 -17.53 -28.58
N LEU A 86 13.76 -16.76 -28.73
CA LEU A 86 13.67 -15.38 -28.21
C LEU A 86 12.60 -15.25 -27.10
N GLN A 87 12.37 -16.32 -26.35
CA GLN A 87 11.47 -16.29 -25.21
C GLN A 87 12.07 -15.42 -24.09
N VAL A 88 11.31 -14.43 -23.63
CA VAL A 88 11.63 -13.72 -22.39
C VAL A 88 11.42 -14.70 -21.23
N PRO A 89 12.45 -14.96 -20.42
CA PRO A 89 12.30 -15.89 -19.31
C PRO A 89 11.23 -15.40 -18.31
N PRO A 90 10.60 -16.29 -17.55
CA PRO A 90 9.66 -15.89 -16.50
C PRO A 90 10.32 -14.88 -15.56
N GLN A 91 9.67 -13.74 -15.36
CA GLN A 91 10.14 -12.74 -14.40
C GLN A 91 9.48 -12.99 -13.04
N ARG A 92 10.23 -12.73 -11.99
CA ARG A 92 9.73 -12.75 -10.62
C ARG A 92 9.50 -11.32 -10.16
N GLY A 93 8.25 -11.00 -9.82
CA GLY A 93 7.89 -9.77 -9.15
C GLY A 93 7.70 -10.03 -7.65
N THR A 94 7.93 -9.01 -6.85
CA THR A 94 7.75 -9.09 -5.39
C THR A 94 7.19 -7.79 -4.85
N GLY A 95 6.40 -7.89 -3.79
CA GLY A 95 5.84 -6.77 -3.07
C GLY A 95 5.28 -7.21 -1.73
N SER A 96 4.51 -6.36 -1.14
CA SER A 96 3.79 -6.62 0.11
C SER A 96 2.29 -6.61 -0.10
N GLY A 97 1.56 -7.13 0.88
CA GLY A 97 0.12 -7.02 0.99
C GLY A 97 -0.29 -7.08 2.45
N PHE A 98 -1.57 -6.95 2.72
CA PHE A 98 -2.09 -7.10 4.07
C PHE A 98 -3.49 -7.71 4.07
N VAL A 99 -3.74 -8.51 5.10
CA VAL A 99 -5.02 -9.20 5.32
C VAL A 99 -6.07 -8.19 5.76
N ILE A 100 -7.27 -8.26 5.20
CA ILE A 100 -8.40 -7.37 5.55
C ILE A 100 -9.54 -8.08 6.25
N ASP A 101 -9.56 -9.42 6.23
CA ASP A 101 -10.57 -10.20 6.97
C ASP A 101 -10.11 -11.64 7.28
N LYS A 102 -10.91 -12.32 8.10
CA LYS A 102 -10.70 -13.74 8.47
C LYS A 102 -11.07 -14.73 7.37
N GLU A 103 -11.57 -14.25 6.25
CA GLU A 103 -11.83 -15.08 5.07
C GLU A 103 -10.59 -15.23 4.20
N GLY A 104 -9.53 -14.43 4.44
CA GLY A 104 -8.26 -14.47 3.72
C GLY A 104 -8.23 -13.58 2.50
N TYR A 105 -8.98 -12.49 2.49
CA TYR A 105 -8.79 -11.43 1.52
C TYR A 105 -7.59 -10.57 1.87
N ILE A 106 -6.80 -10.22 0.86
CA ILE A 106 -5.55 -9.47 0.97
C ILE A 106 -5.59 -8.33 -0.04
N LEU A 107 -5.28 -7.12 0.41
CA LEU A 107 -5.03 -5.97 -0.47
C LEU A 107 -3.54 -5.86 -0.78
N THR A 108 -3.24 -5.47 -2.03
CA THR A 108 -1.90 -5.17 -2.52
C THR A 108 -1.98 -4.18 -3.69
N ASN A 109 -0.85 -3.73 -4.24
CA ASN A 109 -0.85 -2.98 -5.49
C ASN A 109 -1.11 -3.88 -6.70
N TYR A 110 -1.75 -3.32 -7.75
CA TYR A 110 -2.00 -4.05 -8.98
C TYR A 110 -0.73 -4.37 -9.75
N HIS A 111 0.23 -3.41 -9.82
CA HIS A 111 1.51 -3.62 -10.49
C HIS A 111 2.33 -4.78 -9.90
N VAL A 112 2.11 -5.15 -8.63
CA VAL A 112 2.76 -6.31 -7.98
C VAL A 112 2.26 -7.62 -8.59
N VAL A 113 1.01 -7.68 -9.05
CA VAL A 113 0.35 -8.91 -9.51
C VAL A 113 -0.01 -8.90 -11.00
N GLU A 114 0.28 -7.81 -11.69
CA GLU A 114 0.02 -7.66 -13.11
C GLU A 114 0.70 -8.74 -13.94
N GLY A 115 -0.03 -9.38 -14.84
CA GLY A 115 0.50 -10.44 -15.70
C GLY A 115 0.94 -11.72 -14.97
N ALA A 116 0.63 -11.87 -13.68
CA ALA A 116 1.03 -13.02 -12.89
C ALA A 116 0.32 -14.31 -13.38
N ASP A 117 1.10 -15.35 -13.64
CA ASP A 117 0.60 -16.71 -13.86
C ASP A 117 0.40 -17.45 -12.53
N ARG A 118 1.28 -17.17 -11.57
CA ARG A 118 1.19 -17.70 -10.20
C ARG A 118 1.45 -16.59 -9.21
N ILE A 119 0.58 -16.52 -8.19
CA ILE A 119 0.72 -15.61 -7.05
C ILE A 119 0.86 -16.46 -5.80
N THR A 120 1.88 -16.21 -4.99
CA THR A 120 2.05 -16.80 -3.67
C THR A 120 2.18 -15.72 -2.61
N VAL A 121 1.71 -16.02 -1.42
CA VAL A 121 1.86 -15.16 -0.25
C VAL A 121 2.55 -15.90 0.87
N LYS A 122 3.37 -15.20 1.64
CA LYS A 122 4.05 -15.71 2.82
C LYS A 122 3.79 -14.78 3.99
N PHE A 123 3.30 -15.34 5.10
CA PHE A 123 3.05 -14.60 6.32
C PHE A 123 4.35 -14.36 7.10
N HIS A 124 4.37 -13.32 7.90
CA HIS A 124 5.46 -13.08 8.83
C HIS A 124 5.59 -14.28 9.79
N ASN A 125 6.81 -14.68 10.12
CA ASN A 125 7.11 -15.84 10.98
C ASN A 125 6.48 -17.18 10.53
N ASP A 126 6.15 -17.32 9.23
CA ASP A 126 5.69 -18.58 8.66
C ASP A 126 6.59 -19.01 7.50
N PRO A 127 7.29 -20.15 7.57
CA PRO A 127 8.13 -20.63 6.47
C PRO A 127 7.30 -21.05 5.24
N LYS A 128 5.99 -21.26 5.41
CA LYS A 128 5.12 -21.80 4.36
C LYS A 128 4.67 -20.71 3.40
N GLU A 129 4.72 -21.03 2.11
CA GLU A 129 4.08 -20.26 1.05
C GLU A 129 2.67 -20.78 0.78
N TYR A 130 1.74 -19.86 0.60
CA TYR A 130 0.35 -20.14 0.28
C TYR A 130 0.03 -19.61 -1.11
N GLN A 131 -0.63 -20.44 -1.92
CA GLN A 131 -1.10 -19.99 -3.22
C GLN A 131 -2.25 -19.00 -3.03
N ALA A 132 -2.14 -17.84 -3.69
CA ALA A 132 -3.19 -16.85 -3.75
C ALA A 132 -3.76 -16.75 -5.18
N ARG A 133 -4.98 -16.25 -5.28
CA ARG A 133 -5.60 -15.91 -6.57
C ARG A 133 -6.06 -14.47 -6.60
N LEU A 134 -5.94 -13.85 -7.74
CA LEU A 134 -6.55 -12.54 -7.99
C LEU A 134 -8.08 -12.70 -8.00
N VAL A 135 -8.77 -11.92 -7.16
CA VAL A 135 -10.23 -11.91 -7.08
C VAL A 135 -10.78 -10.77 -7.92
N GLY A 136 -10.25 -9.59 -7.75
CA GLY A 136 -10.65 -8.39 -8.46
C GLY A 136 -9.55 -7.34 -8.40
N ALA A 137 -9.66 -6.33 -9.22
CA ALA A 137 -8.67 -5.27 -9.30
C ALA A 137 -9.28 -3.92 -9.68
N ALA A 138 -8.56 -2.86 -9.38
CA ALA A 138 -8.78 -1.52 -9.90
C ALA A 138 -7.45 -0.99 -10.46
N PRO A 139 -7.03 -1.44 -11.68
CA PRO A 139 -5.74 -1.08 -12.26
C PRO A 139 -5.50 0.44 -12.33
N PRO A 140 -6.53 1.26 -12.66
CA PRO A 140 -6.35 2.71 -12.70
C PRO A 140 -6.04 3.36 -11.33
N LEU A 141 -6.28 2.64 -10.23
CA LEU A 141 -5.91 3.05 -8.86
C LEU A 141 -4.70 2.27 -8.35
N ASP A 142 -4.12 1.39 -9.15
CA ASP A 142 -3.04 0.49 -8.76
C ASP A 142 -3.38 -0.39 -7.54
N VAL A 143 -4.60 -0.96 -7.51
CA VAL A 143 -5.07 -1.82 -6.40
C VAL A 143 -5.51 -3.18 -6.90
N ALA A 144 -5.16 -4.22 -6.16
CA ALA A 144 -5.61 -5.59 -6.38
C ALA A 144 -6.10 -6.25 -5.08
N LEU A 145 -7.13 -7.08 -5.22
CA LEU A 145 -7.68 -7.90 -4.16
C LEU A 145 -7.35 -9.37 -4.43
N LEU A 146 -6.60 -9.96 -3.53
CA LEU A 146 -6.25 -11.37 -3.56
C LEU A 146 -7.08 -12.17 -2.58
N LYS A 147 -7.14 -13.47 -2.80
CA LYS A 147 -7.73 -14.45 -1.89
C LYS A 147 -6.73 -15.57 -1.64
N VAL A 148 -6.51 -15.89 -0.38
CA VAL A 148 -5.66 -16.99 0.06
C VAL A 148 -6.45 -17.96 0.93
N ASP A 149 -6.14 -19.25 0.80
CA ASP A 149 -6.58 -20.30 1.72
C ASP A 149 -5.46 -20.58 2.71
N ALA A 150 -5.56 -19.97 3.89
CA ALA A 150 -4.59 -20.14 4.99
C ALA A 150 -5.34 -20.45 6.30
N PRO A 151 -4.66 -21.08 7.29
CA PRO A 151 -5.23 -21.28 8.62
C PRO A 151 -5.70 -19.95 9.22
N LYS A 152 -6.85 -19.97 9.90
CA LYS A 152 -7.47 -18.74 10.47
C LYS A 152 -6.58 -18.03 11.48
N GLU A 153 -5.69 -18.77 12.13
CA GLU A 153 -4.71 -18.28 13.10
C GLU A 153 -3.67 -17.36 12.43
N ARG A 154 -3.38 -17.60 11.15
CA ARG A 154 -2.47 -16.77 10.35
C ARG A 154 -3.12 -15.53 9.76
N LEU A 155 -4.45 -15.52 9.69
CA LEU A 155 -5.21 -14.41 9.15
C LEU A 155 -5.44 -13.36 10.24
N VAL A 156 -4.54 -12.40 10.37
CA VAL A 156 -4.66 -11.24 11.28
C VAL A 156 -5.15 -10.04 10.46
N PRO A 157 -6.46 -9.72 10.51
CA PRO A 157 -6.99 -8.61 9.73
C PRO A 157 -6.54 -7.26 10.27
N LEU A 158 -6.13 -6.38 9.35
CA LEU A 158 -5.91 -4.98 9.65
C LEU A 158 -7.22 -4.20 9.52
N VAL A 159 -7.42 -3.23 10.40
CA VAL A 159 -8.60 -2.38 10.40
C VAL A 159 -8.43 -1.29 9.34
N LEU A 160 -9.37 -1.22 8.39
CA LEU A 160 -9.38 -0.13 7.40
C LEU A 160 -9.93 1.14 8.05
N GLY A 161 -9.07 2.13 8.23
CA GLY A 161 -9.38 3.41 8.83
C GLY A 161 -10.16 4.35 7.91
N ASP A 162 -10.10 5.64 8.22
CA ASP A 162 -10.73 6.71 7.45
C ASP A 162 -9.66 7.73 7.00
N SER A 163 -9.34 7.70 5.69
CA SER A 163 -8.32 8.59 5.13
C SER A 163 -8.80 10.04 4.94
N ASP A 164 -10.10 10.31 5.03
CA ASP A 164 -10.62 11.68 4.89
C ASP A 164 -10.43 12.49 6.18
N THR A 165 -10.17 11.80 7.31
CA THR A 165 -9.94 12.42 8.62
C THR A 165 -8.48 12.64 8.98
N ILE A 166 -7.55 12.23 8.11
CA ILE A 166 -6.10 12.37 8.37
C ILE A 166 -5.68 13.83 8.35
N ARG A 167 -4.63 14.13 9.11
CA ARG A 167 -4.06 15.47 9.22
C ARG A 167 -2.57 15.44 9.03
N VAL A 168 -2.02 16.45 8.37
CA VAL A 168 -0.58 16.67 8.27
C VAL A 168 0.02 16.73 9.68
N GLY A 169 1.15 16.04 9.87
CA GLY A 169 1.83 15.88 11.16
C GLY A 169 1.41 14.65 11.96
N GLN A 170 0.33 13.92 11.56
CA GLN A 170 -0.01 12.66 12.21
C GLN A 170 1.03 11.59 11.95
N LYS A 171 1.22 10.68 12.93
CA LYS A 171 2.09 9.50 12.79
C LYS A 171 1.66 8.65 11.60
N ALA A 172 2.63 8.24 10.81
CA ALA A 172 2.49 7.31 9.71
C ALA A 172 3.49 6.16 9.88
N ILE A 173 3.01 4.92 9.89
CA ILE A 173 3.80 3.71 10.05
C ILE A 173 3.61 2.89 8.77
N ALA A 174 4.64 2.78 7.96
CA ALA A 174 4.63 1.94 6.77
C ALA A 174 5.20 0.56 7.12
N MET A 175 4.46 -0.49 6.76
CA MET A 175 4.89 -1.85 6.96
C MET A 175 5.03 -2.58 5.62
N GLY A 176 5.98 -3.50 5.56
CA GLY A 176 6.17 -4.37 4.42
C GLY A 176 6.92 -5.63 4.79
N ASN A 177 6.94 -6.57 3.86
CA ASN A 177 7.69 -7.81 4.00
C ASN A 177 8.54 -8.02 2.75
N PRO A 178 9.57 -7.16 2.52
CA PRO A 178 10.43 -7.29 1.35
C PRO A 178 11.16 -8.64 1.39
N PHE A 179 11.19 -9.31 0.26
CA PHE A 179 11.89 -10.59 0.07
C PHE A 179 11.40 -11.77 0.91
N GLY A 180 10.33 -11.63 1.72
CA GLY A 180 9.80 -12.70 2.57
C GLY A 180 10.77 -13.22 3.65
N LEU A 181 11.85 -12.48 3.90
CA LEU A 181 12.89 -12.83 4.86
C LEU A 181 12.87 -11.92 6.08
N GLU A 182 12.57 -10.63 5.87
CA GLU A 182 12.60 -9.63 6.95
C GLU A 182 11.37 -8.72 6.85
N PHE A 183 10.54 -8.78 7.87
CA PHE A 183 9.49 -7.82 8.08
C PHE A 183 10.11 -6.44 8.36
N THR A 184 9.69 -5.43 7.62
CA THR A 184 10.26 -4.09 7.71
C THR A 184 9.18 -3.10 8.11
N VAL A 185 9.53 -2.27 9.09
CA VAL A 185 8.70 -1.17 9.57
C VAL A 185 9.48 0.13 9.42
N THR A 186 8.84 1.12 8.83
CA THR A 186 9.36 2.49 8.81
C THR A 186 8.34 3.45 9.38
N GLN A 187 8.80 4.46 10.10
CA GLN A 187 7.93 5.43 10.74
C GLN A 187 8.29 6.85 10.31
N GLY A 188 7.28 7.65 10.16
CA GLY A 188 7.34 9.06 9.87
C GLY A 188 6.02 9.73 10.21
N ILE A 189 5.67 10.75 9.43
CA ILE A 189 4.41 11.50 9.55
C ILE A 189 3.68 11.58 8.21
N VAL A 190 2.43 11.93 8.23
CA VAL A 190 1.73 12.46 7.06
C VAL A 190 2.33 13.83 6.75
N SER A 191 3.16 13.92 5.72
CA SER A 191 3.87 15.16 5.37
C SER A 191 2.99 16.14 4.58
N ALA A 192 2.09 15.61 3.74
CA ALA A 192 1.12 16.38 2.98
C ALA A 192 -0.03 15.50 2.49
N ILE A 193 -1.15 16.12 2.16
CA ILE A 193 -2.21 15.53 1.34
C ILE A 193 -2.13 16.29 0.01
N ARG A 194 -1.76 15.59 -1.07
CA ARG A 194 -1.58 16.18 -2.39
C ARG A 194 -2.84 15.98 -3.22
N GLU A 195 -3.49 17.07 -3.57
CA GLU A 195 -4.58 17.09 -4.53
C GLU A 195 -4.04 17.10 -5.97
N ASN A 196 -4.76 16.46 -6.89
CA ASN A 196 -4.40 16.36 -8.30
C ASN A 196 -2.94 15.90 -8.53
N PRO A 197 -2.58 14.69 -8.14
CA PRO A 197 -1.20 14.22 -8.18
C PRO A 197 -0.69 13.92 -9.61
N GLY A 198 -1.09 14.69 -10.62
CA GLY A 198 -0.57 14.55 -11.99
C GLY A 198 0.95 14.50 -12.07
N ALA A 199 1.64 15.08 -11.06
CA ALA A 199 3.06 14.92 -10.86
C ALA A 199 3.50 13.48 -10.47
N ILE A 200 2.55 12.59 -10.15
CA ILE A 200 2.80 11.18 -9.76
C ILE A 200 2.36 10.22 -10.89
N GLY A 201 2.14 10.76 -12.11
CA GLY A 201 1.79 9.95 -13.29
C GLY A 201 0.31 9.58 -13.42
N ASP A 202 -0.56 10.07 -12.57
CA ASP A 202 -1.99 9.99 -12.80
C ASP A 202 -2.48 11.12 -13.72
N GLU A 203 -2.22 10.97 -15.03
CA GLU A 203 -2.79 11.84 -16.06
C GLU A 203 -4.31 11.66 -16.20
N SER A 204 -4.87 10.59 -15.63
CA SER A 204 -6.30 10.26 -15.74
C SER A 204 -7.19 11.09 -14.81
N GLY A 205 -6.63 11.73 -13.77
CA GLY A 205 -7.38 12.43 -12.72
C GLY A 205 -8.25 11.50 -11.85
N LEU A 206 -8.01 10.20 -11.92
CA LEU A 206 -8.76 9.19 -11.17
C LEU A 206 -8.36 9.13 -9.70
N VAL A 207 -7.13 9.50 -9.38
CA VAL A 207 -6.65 9.64 -8.00
C VAL A 207 -6.76 11.11 -7.61
N PRO A 208 -7.84 11.54 -6.92
CA PRO A 208 -8.04 12.95 -6.60
C PRO A 208 -7.02 13.48 -5.61
N GLN A 209 -6.48 12.61 -4.76
CA GLN A 209 -5.46 12.96 -3.76
C GLN A 209 -4.61 11.74 -3.40
N VAL A 210 -3.40 12.00 -2.93
CA VAL A 210 -2.50 11.00 -2.34
C VAL A 210 -1.96 11.47 -1.00
N ILE A 211 -1.61 10.51 -0.15
CA ILE A 211 -0.94 10.76 1.12
C ILE A 211 0.56 10.81 0.86
N GLN A 212 1.20 11.94 1.13
CA GLN A 212 2.65 12.05 1.17
C GLN A 212 3.15 11.79 2.58
N THR A 213 4.21 11.00 2.71
CA THR A 213 4.85 10.67 4.00
C THR A 213 6.37 10.71 3.87
N ASP A 214 7.06 10.98 4.97
CA ASP A 214 8.51 10.82 5.11
C ASP A 214 8.89 9.46 5.74
N ALA A 215 7.91 8.63 6.11
CA ALA A 215 8.16 7.21 6.36
C ALA A 215 8.76 6.57 5.10
N ALA A 216 9.89 5.88 5.25
CA ALA A 216 10.64 5.39 4.09
C ALA A 216 9.85 4.33 3.32
N ILE A 217 9.42 4.67 2.11
CA ILE A 217 8.80 3.78 1.13
C ILE A 217 9.87 3.34 0.15
N ASN A 218 10.17 2.06 0.12
CA ASN A 218 11.19 1.45 -0.76
C ASN A 218 10.60 0.26 -1.50
N PRO A 219 11.24 -0.22 -2.57
CA PRO A 219 10.89 -1.49 -3.19
C PRO A 219 10.81 -2.59 -2.12
N GLY A 220 9.64 -3.24 -2.04
CA GLY A 220 9.36 -4.29 -1.05
C GLY A 220 8.26 -3.95 -0.06
N ASN A 221 8.07 -2.69 0.36
CA ASN A 221 6.88 -2.31 1.13
C ASN A 221 5.73 -1.74 0.27
N SER A 222 5.90 -1.65 -1.07
CA SER A 222 4.80 -1.39 -2.01
C SER A 222 3.71 -2.45 -1.90
N GLY A 223 2.46 -2.02 -1.82
CA GLY A 223 1.28 -2.86 -1.56
C GLY A 223 1.02 -3.16 -0.08
N GLY A 224 1.97 -2.87 0.80
CA GLY A 224 1.79 -2.93 2.25
C GLY A 224 0.97 -1.76 2.80
N PRO A 225 0.55 -1.83 4.09
CA PRO A 225 -0.27 -0.80 4.70
C PRO A 225 0.55 0.41 5.16
N LEU A 226 -0.07 1.60 5.09
CA LEU A 226 0.30 2.78 5.85
C LEU A 226 -0.69 2.92 7.02
N LEU A 227 -0.19 2.86 8.26
CA LEU A 227 -1.01 2.88 9.47
C LEU A 227 -0.91 4.22 10.20
N ASN A 228 -1.98 4.58 10.91
CA ASN A 228 -1.97 5.69 11.85
C ASN A 228 -1.58 5.22 13.28
N SER A 229 -1.57 6.14 14.25
CA SER A 229 -1.25 5.84 15.67
C SER A 229 -2.27 4.93 16.39
N ARG A 230 -3.42 4.61 15.77
CA ARG A 230 -4.38 3.62 16.28
C ARG A 230 -4.21 2.25 15.63
N GLY A 231 -3.22 2.09 14.73
CA GLY A 231 -3.03 0.86 13.96
C GLY A 231 -4.07 0.67 12.85
N GLU A 232 -4.78 1.71 12.46
CA GLU A 232 -5.73 1.66 11.35
C GLU A 232 -5.04 2.00 10.03
N VAL A 233 -5.38 1.27 8.98
CA VAL A 233 -4.86 1.50 7.63
C VAL A 233 -5.45 2.80 7.08
N ILE A 234 -4.61 3.79 6.83
CA ILE A 234 -4.97 5.06 6.20
C ILE A 234 -4.63 5.09 4.71
N GLY A 235 -3.77 4.18 4.25
CA GLY A 235 -3.40 4.09 2.84
C GLY A 235 -2.68 2.80 2.49
N ILE A 236 -2.47 2.59 1.18
CA ILE A 236 -1.63 1.52 0.63
C ILE A 236 -0.34 2.17 0.15
N ASN A 237 0.81 1.71 0.67
CA ASN A 237 2.12 2.18 0.22
C ASN A 237 2.27 1.90 -1.28
N THR A 238 2.64 2.90 -2.06
CA THR A 238 2.90 2.73 -3.48
C THR A 238 4.33 3.10 -3.81
N ALA A 239 4.89 2.48 -4.85
CA ALA A 239 6.26 2.73 -5.26
C ALA A 239 6.47 4.21 -5.55
N ILE A 240 7.66 4.71 -5.22
CA ILE A 240 8.04 6.09 -5.43
C ILE A 240 7.98 6.39 -6.93
N PHE A 241 7.22 7.41 -7.26
CA PHE A 241 7.29 8.04 -8.57
C PHE A 241 8.56 8.90 -8.61
N THR A 242 9.46 8.60 -9.52
CA THR A 242 10.54 9.52 -9.84
C THR A 242 10.05 10.54 -10.85
N PRO A 243 10.54 11.79 -10.81
CA PRO A 243 10.24 12.80 -11.83
C PRO A 243 10.60 12.39 -13.27
N THR A 244 11.31 11.31 -13.44
CA THR A 244 11.74 10.76 -14.74
C THR A 244 10.77 9.74 -15.33
N GLY A 245 9.63 9.45 -14.67
CA GLY A 245 8.60 8.54 -15.20
C GLY A 245 9.00 7.06 -15.30
N GLN A 246 10.15 6.67 -14.75
CA GLN A 246 10.59 5.27 -14.76
C GLN A 246 10.21 4.57 -13.46
N PHE A 247 9.34 3.59 -13.56
CA PHE A 247 9.11 2.63 -12.49
C PHE A 247 10.39 1.81 -12.24
N GLY A 248 10.85 1.73 -11.01
CA GLY A 248 11.68 0.60 -10.61
C GLY A 248 13.09 0.84 -10.11
N ALA A 249 13.62 2.06 -10.09
CA ALA A 249 14.99 2.29 -9.62
C ALA A 249 15.18 3.48 -8.66
N ALA A 250 14.12 4.11 -8.21
CA ALA A 250 14.23 5.26 -7.31
C ALA A 250 14.45 4.78 -5.88
N GLN A 251 15.57 5.17 -5.34
CA GLN A 251 15.79 5.12 -3.89
C GLN A 251 14.95 6.22 -3.22
N PHE A 252 14.42 5.89 -2.05
CA PHE A 252 13.70 6.85 -1.22
C PHE A 252 14.55 8.10 -0.97
N ALA A 253 14.02 9.25 -1.37
CA ALA A 253 14.65 10.56 -1.21
C ALA A 253 13.96 11.44 -0.15
N GLY A 254 13.35 10.85 0.86
CA GLY A 254 12.60 11.57 1.90
C GLY A 254 11.12 11.83 1.53
N VAL A 255 10.64 11.33 0.40
CA VAL A 255 9.27 11.49 -0.08
C VAL A 255 8.70 10.15 -0.50
N GLY A 256 7.74 9.65 0.24
CA GLY A 256 6.96 8.46 -0.09
C GLY A 256 5.49 8.81 -0.31
N PHE A 257 4.76 7.94 -1.00
CA PHE A 257 3.35 8.12 -1.28
C PHE A 257 2.54 6.89 -0.91
N ALA A 258 1.29 7.12 -0.52
CA ALA A 258 0.32 6.06 -0.32
C ALA A 258 -1.03 6.46 -0.94
N LEU A 259 -1.72 5.47 -1.52
CA LEU A 259 -3.07 5.63 -2.00
C LEU A 259 -4.03 5.69 -0.80
N PRO A 260 -4.90 6.72 -0.67
CA PRO A 260 -5.85 6.82 0.42
C PRO A 260 -6.79 5.63 0.50
N ILE A 261 -6.99 5.08 1.71
CA ILE A 261 -7.77 3.85 1.90
C ILE A 261 -9.25 4.01 1.53
N ASN A 262 -9.82 5.22 1.64
CA ASN A 262 -11.23 5.45 1.29
C ASN A 262 -11.49 5.26 -0.21
N LEU A 263 -10.52 5.55 -1.08
CA LEU A 263 -10.63 5.24 -2.51
C LEU A 263 -10.71 3.72 -2.75
N VAL A 264 -9.91 2.96 -2.02
CA VAL A 264 -9.91 1.49 -2.09
C VAL A 264 -11.24 0.93 -1.57
N LYS A 265 -11.75 1.45 -0.46
CA LYS A 265 -13.03 1.03 0.15
C LYS A 265 -14.21 1.22 -0.81
N GLN A 266 -14.19 2.24 -1.65
CA GLN A 266 -15.24 2.47 -2.66
C GLN A 266 -15.27 1.36 -3.73
N CYS A 267 -14.10 0.85 -4.12
CA CYS A 267 -13.96 -0.20 -5.13
C CYS A 267 -14.10 -1.62 -4.56
N LEU A 268 -13.91 -1.79 -3.24
CA LEU A 268 -13.81 -3.09 -2.60
C LEU A 268 -15.02 -4.01 -2.83
N PRO A 269 -16.29 -3.54 -2.77
CA PRO A 269 -17.44 -4.39 -3.04
C PRO A 269 -17.43 -5.01 -4.44
N GLU A 270 -17.09 -4.22 -5.44
CA GLU A 270 -17.02 -4.67 -6.84
C GLU A 270 -15.84 -5.63 -7.06
N MET A 271 -14.68 -5.34 -6.46
CA MET A 271 -13.54 -6.25 -6.50
C MET A 271 -13.84 -7.58 -5.83
N ARG A 272 -14.57 -7.60 -4.68
CA ARG A 272 -15.04 -8.84 -4.03
C ARG A 272 -16.01 -9.63 -4.91
N ALA A 273 -16.79 -8.95 -5.73
CA ALA A 273 -17.67 -9.57 -6.73
C ALA A 273 -16.90 -10.14 -7.95
N GLY A 274 -15.58 -10.06 -7.97
CA GLY A 274 -14.73 -10.63 -9.02
C GLY A 274 -14.49 -9.70 -10.20
N LYS A 275 -14.73 -8.39 -10.06
CA LYS A 275 -14.57 -7.45 -11.16
C LYS A 275 -13.17 -6.84 -11.20
N THR A 276 -12.68 -6.61 -12.42
CA THR A 276 -11.58 -5.70 -12.71
C THR A 276 -12.18 -4.41 -13.21
N LEU A 277 -12.01 -3.33 -12.41
CA LEU A 277 -12.70 -2.05 -12.65
C LEU A 277 -11.93 -1.21 -13.66
N THR A 278 -12.67 -0.68 -14.64
CA THR A 278 -12.18 0.35 -15.55
C THR A 278 -12.24 1.75 -14.90
N ALA A 279 -11.57 2.71 -15.53
CA ALA A 279 -11.62 4.11 -15.12
C ALA A 279 -13.07 4.64 -15.02
N GLU A 280 -13.90 4.31 -16.01
CA GLU A 280 -15.31 4.74 -16.04
C GLU A 280 -16.13 4.15 -14.89
N GLU A 281 -15.91 2.87 -14.57
CA GLU A 281 -16.62 2.19 -13.49
C GLU A 281 -16.23 2.78 -12.14
N ILE A 282 -14.94 3.10 -11.92
CA ILE A 282 -14.45 3.78 -10.72
C ILE A 282 -15.11 5.17 -10.58
N VAL A 283 -15.19 5.94 -11.66
CA VAL A 283 -15.87 7.25 -11.63
C VAL A 283 -17.35 7.09 -11.32
N ARG A 284 -18.01 6.07 -11.90
CA ARG A 284 -19.44 5.80 -11.63
C ARG A 284 -19.73 5.35 -10.20
N SER A 285 -18.80 4.66 -9.56
CA SER A 285 -18.97 4.20 -8.17
C SER A 285 -18.83 5.32 -7.12
N ARG A 286 -18.30 6.49 -7.51
CA ARG A 286 -18.15 7.64 -6.60
C ARG A 286 -19.49 8.25 -6.27
N PRO A 287 -19.67 8.75 -5.02
CA PRO A 287 -20.83 9.55 -4.67
C PRO A 287 -20.95 10.76 -5.62
N ARG A 288 -22.10 10.93 -6.26
CA ARG A 288 -22.37 12.00 -7.21
C ARG A 288 -23.44 12.92 -6.68
N LEU A 289 -23.23 14.21 -6.82
CA LEU A 289 -24.28 15.20 -6.54
C LEU A 289 -25.36 15.16 -7.61
N GLY A 290 -25.02 14.71 -8.82
CA GLY A 290 -25.93 14.71 -9.98
C GLY A 290 -26.17 16.12 -10.51
N VAL A 291 -25.07 16.86 -10.70
CA VAL A 291 -25.07 18.19 -11.31
C VAL A 291 -24.09 18.25 -12.46
N SER A 292 -24.46 18.93 -13.53
CA SER A 292 -23.54 19.40 -14.55
C SER A 292 -23.14 20.83 -14.23
N ILE A 293 -21.83 21.09 -14.19
CA ILE A 293 -21.26 22.39 -13.83
C ILE A 293 -20.36 22.90 -14.95
N ILE A 294 -20.29 24.22 -15.07
CA ILE A 294 -19.35 24.92 -15.96
C ILE A 294 -18.63 26.03 -15.17
N PRO A 295 -17.31 26.16 -15.32
CA PRO A 295 -16.59 27.29 -14.75
C PRO A 295 -17.11 28.62 -15.32
N LEU A 296 -17.34 29.62 -14.48
CA LEU A 296 -17.77 30.94 -14.93
C LEU A 296 -16.75 31.64 -15.84
N SER A 297 -15.47 31.21 -15.79
CA SER A 297 -14.44 31.66 -16.73
C SER A 297 -14.75 31.36 -18.21
N PHE A 298 -15.65 30.41 -18.49
CA PHE A 298 -16.13 30.14 -19.85
C PHE A 298 -17.14 31.13 -20.38
N TYR A 299 -17.70 31.97 -19.49
CA TYR A 299 -18.60 33.06 -19.90
C TYR A 299 -17.83 34.34 -20.20
N PRO A 300 -18.24 35.12 -21.23
CA PRO A 300 -17.61 36.39 -21.55
C PRO A 300 -17.57 37.33 -20.32
N GLU A 301 -16.42 37.96 -20.11
CA GLU A 301 -16.19 38.88 -18.99
C GLU A 301 -17.29 39.92 -18.83
N ARG A 302 -17.80 40.43 -19.98
CA ARG A 302 -18.87 41.41 -20.02
C ARG A 302 -20.17 40.96 -19.35
N LEU A 303 -20.50 39.63 -19.53
CA LEU A 303 -21.67 39.05 -18.88
C LEU A 303 -21.42 38.85 -17.39
N ARG A 304 -20.22 38.39 -17.03
CA ARG A 304 -19.85 38.22 -15.62
C ARG A 304 -19.93 39.54 -14.84
N GLN A 305 -19.41 40.60 -15.41
CA GLN A 305 -19.49 41.96 -14.82
C GLN A 305 -20.93 42.48 -14.73
N GLN A 306 -21.72 42.28 -15.80
CA GLN A 306 -23.12 42.71 -15.86
C GLN A 306 -23.97 42.11 -14.72
N TYR A 307 -23.69 40.85 -14.36
CA TYR A 307 -24.43 40.09 -13.34
C TYR A 307 -23.70 40.02 -11.98
N GLY A 308 -22.57 40.70 -11.84
CA GLY A 308 -21.79 40.72 -10.58
C GLY A 308 -21.27 39.36 -10.19
N LEU A 309 -20.96 38.48 -11.18
CA LEU A 309 -20.53 37.10 -10.94
C LEU A 309 -19.01 37.07 -10.68
N PRO A 310 -18.56 36.37 -9.63
CA PRO A 310 -17.14 36.26 -9.32
C PRO A 310 -16.41 35.33 -10.32
N ASP A 311 -15.12 35.62 -10.56
CA ASP A 311 -14.31 34.95 -11.57
C ASP A 311 -14.03 33.47 -11.25
N THR A 312 -14.18 33.05 -10.00
CA THR A 312 -13.77 31.74 -9.48
C THR A 312 -14.92 30.80 -9.11
N CYS A 313 -16.15 31.06 -9.61
CA CYS A 313 -17.32 30.23 -9.30
C CYS A 313 -17.63 29.21 -10.39
N LEU A 314 -18.37 28.17 -10.01
CA LEU A 314 -18.97 27.19 -10.88
C LEU A 314 -20.46 27.45 -11.03
N MET A 315 -20.96 27.43 -12.26
CA MET A 315 -22.39 27.49 -12.54
C MET A 315 -22.98 26.12 -12.73
N VAL A 316 -24.08 25.84 -12.04
CA VAL A 316 -24.84 24.60 -12.25
C VAL A 316 -25.65 24.74 -13.53
N GLN A 317 -25.34 23.97 -14.56
CA GLN A 317 -26.08 23.96 -15.82
C GLN A 317 -27.30 23.08 -15.78
N GLU A 318 -27.15 21.89 -15.18
CA GLU A 318 -28.19 20.88 -15.14
C GLU A 318 -28.17 20.16 -13.79
N VAL A 319 -29.33 19.77 -13.31
CA VAL A 319 -29.51 18.91 -12.12
C VAL A 319 -30.21 17.63 -12.55
N GLU A 320 -29.55 16.51 -12.37
CA GLU A 320 -30.07 15.19 -12.74
C GLU A 320 -31.32 14.85 -11.91
N ARG A 321 -32.30 14.21 -12.55
CA ARG A 321 -33.54 13.75 -11.87
C ARG A 321 -33.21 12.71 -10.79
N ASN A 322 -33.88 12.83 -9.66
CA ASN A 322 -33.71 11.95 -8.49
C ASN A 322 -32.31 12.00 -7.85
N SER A 323 -31.44 12.93 -8.26
CA SER A 323 -30.12 13.11 -7.70
C SER A 323 -30.17 13.67 -6.27
N PRO A 324 -29.05 13.52 -5.50
CA PRO A 324 -28.89 14.21 -4.21
C PRO A 324 -29.05 15.73 -4.32
N ALA A 325 -28.52 16.34 -5.39
CA ALA A 325 -28.67 17.77 -5.63
C ALA A 325 -30.15 18.20 -5.78
N GLN A 326 -30.94 17.43 -6.56
CA GLN A 326 -32.37 17.73 -6.72
C GLN A 326 -33.12 17.57 -5.40
N LYS A 327 -32.83 16.52 -4.62
CA LYS A 327 -33.43 16.29 -3.30
C LYS A 327 -33.08 17.37 -2.30
N ALA A 328 -31.87 17.94 -2.41
CA ALA A 328 -31.42 19.09 -1.63
C ALA A 328 -32.00 20.43 -2.11
N GLY A 329 -32.83 20.44 -3.17
CA GLY A 329 -33.49 21.63 -3.68
C GLY A 329 -32.62 22.49 -4.63
N LEU A 330 -31.47 21.96 -5.07
CA LEU A 330 -30.63 22.66 -6.07
C LEU A 330 -31.40 22.72 -7.40
N LYS A 331 -31.40 23.89 -8.02
CA LYS A 331 -32.03 24.13 -9.33
C LYS A 331 -31.01 24.75 -10.27
N PRO A 332 -31.03 24.43 -11.57
CA PRO A 332 -30.26 25.21 -12.53
C PRO A 332 -30.74 26.63 -12.55
N PRO A 333 -29.89 27.61 -12.89
CA PRO A 333 -30.35 29.00 -13.03
C PRO A 333 -31.48 29.07 -14.07
N THR A 334 -32.52 29.79 -13.77
CA THR A 334 -33.54 30.16 -14.74
C THR A 334 -32.82 30.95 -15.85
N ARG A 335 -32.93 30.52 -17.11
CA ARG A 335 -32.21 31.05 -18.27
C ARG A 335 -32.03 32.55 -18.17
N PHE A 336 -30.79 32.99 -18.37
CA PHE A 336 -30.46 34.40 -18.59
C PHE A 336 -31.05 34.87 -19.91
#